data_18cc0d8fe8eaf5346d0adb8d06e1ec22
#
_entry.id   18cc0d8fe8eaf5346d0adb8d06e1ec22
#
_cell.length_a   1.000
_cell.length_b   1.000
_cell.length_c   1.000
_cell.angle_alpha   90.00
_cell.angle_beta   90.00
_cell.angle_gamma   90.00
#
_symmetry.space_group_name_H-M   'P 1'
#
loop_
_entity.id
_entity.type
_entity.pdbx_description
1 polymer ?
#
loop_
_entity_poly.entity_id
_entity_poly.type
_entity_poly.pdbx_seq_one_letter_code
_entity_poly.pdbx_strand_id
1 'polypeptide(L)'
;MKKRQEIEKELLDAKLASESLDVTLPGTPVAQGQPHVIQQVIDQLVDLFTDMGYEVAVGDEVEEEVYNFEKLNLPKDHPARDMQDTFYVTHSILMRTQTSPMQARMLEQHDFSQGPLKMISPGKVYRRDTDDATHSHQFHQVEGMVVGKHVTMADLKGTLEVVAQHLFGDQLKVRLRPSYFPFTEPSVEADITCFNCLGKGCAICKNTGWIEVLGAGMVHPNVLKMSGVDPEEYGGFAFGLGPDRFAMLKYGVEDIRDFYQNDVRFLTQFDQKG
;
A
#
# COMPACT_ATOMS: atom_id res chain seq x y z
N MET A 1 45.14 -41.27 -48.04
CA MET A 1 44.57 -40.10 -47.31
C MET A 1 43.15 -39.79 -47.75
N LYS A 2 42.83 -39.59 -49.06
CA LYS A 2 41.48 -39.23 -49.51
C LYS A 2 40.37 -40.19 -49.01
N LYS A 3 40.54 -41.51 -49.16
CA LYS A 3 39.54 -42.51 -48.80
C LYS A 3 39.25 -42.54 -47.26
N ARG A 4 40.20 -42.21 -46.43
CA ARG A 4 40.01 -42.07 -45.00
C ARG A 4 39.12 -40.83 -44.66
N GLN A 5 39.37 -39.70 -45.33
CA GLN A 5 38.58 -38.48 -45.15
C GLN A 5 37.14 -38.65 -45.63
N GLU A 6 36.92 -39.43 -46.66
CA GLU A 6 35.55 -39.77 -47.17
C GLU A 6 34.80 -40.61 -46.15
N ILE A 7 35.43 -41.66 -45.57
CA ILE A 7 34.82 -42.51 -44.56
C ILE A 7 34.55 -41.70 -43.25
N GLU A 8 35.49 -40.86 -42.82
CA GLU A 8 35.30 -40.03 -41.65
C GLU A 8 34.13 -39.03 -41.82
N LYS A 9 33.97 -38.48 -43.06
CA LYS A 9 32.83 -37.61 -43.37
C LYS A 9 31.52 -38.38 -43.37
N GLU A 10 31.43 -39.57 -44.01
CA GLU A 10 30.25 -40.41 -44.01
C GLU A 10 29.81 -40.82 -42.60
N LEU A 11 30.79 -41.14 -41.73
CA LEU A 11 30.50 -41.46 -40.33
C LEU A 11 29.97 -40.27 -39.55
N LEU A 12 30.55 -39.08 -39.82
CA LEU A 12 30.08 -37.87 -39.20
C LEU A 12 28.67 -37.48 -39.66
N ASP A 13 28.41 -37.57 -40.96
CA ASP A 13 27.07 -37.26 -41.51
C ASP A 13 26.01 -38.24 -40.98
N ALA A 14 26.35 -39.55 -40.90
CA ALA A 14 25.49 -40.55 -40.28
C ALA A 14 25.20 -40.29 -38.80
N LYS A 15 26.22 -39.85 -38.06
CA LYS A 15 26.07 -39.48 -36.67
C LYS A 15 25.20 -38.23 -36.47
N LEU A 16 25.43 -37.19 -37.28
CA LEU A 16 24.62 -35.96 -37.25
C LEU A 16 23.15 -36.25 -37.63
N ALA A 17 22.91 -37.14 -38.59
CA ALA A 17 21.55 -37.53 -38.93
C ALA A 17 20.83 -38.29 -37.83
N SER A 18 21.56 -39.09 -37.03
CA SER A 18 21.01 -39.80 -35.88
C SER A 18 20.80 -38.93 -34.64
N GLU A 19 21.51 -37.84 -34.57
CA GLU A 19 21.43 -36.84 -33.46
C GLU A 19 20.49 -35.68 -33.82
N SER A 20 19.60 -35.81 -34.83
CA SER A 20 18.67 -34.73 -35.16
C SER A 20 17.76 -34.43 -33.97
N LEU A 21 17.83 -33.23 -33.48
CA LEU A 21 16.94 -32.71 -32.44
C LEU A 21 15.90 -31.80 -33.07
N ASP A 22 14.63 -32.05 -32.78
CA ASP A 22 13.57 -31.13 -33.20
C ASP A 22 13.65 -29.84 -32.39
N VAL A 23 14.22 -28.80 -32.99
CA VAL A 23 14.37 -27.47 -32.38
C VAL A 23 13.07 -26.70 -32.28
N THR A 24 11.96 -27.21 -32.84
CA THR A 24 10.64 -26.59 -32.71
C THR A 24 9.90 -27.04 -31.45
N LEU A 25 10.41 -28.08 -30.77
CA LEU A 25 9.89 -28.48 -29.46
C LEU A 25 10.12 -27.36 -28.43
N PRO A 26 9.10 -27.03 -27.64
CA PRO A 26 9.28 -26.05 -26.57
C PRO A 26 10.33 -26.56 -25.59
N GLY A 27 11.22 -25.65 -25.16
CA GLY A 27 12.19 -25.93 -24.10
C GLY A 27 11.51 -26.21 -22.74
N THR A 28 12.29 -26.63 -21.78
CA THR A 28 11.78 -26.77 -20.40
C THR A 28 11.30 -25.39 -19.92
N PRO A 29 10.01 -25.25 -19.54
CA PRO A 29 9.51 -23.98 -19.06
C PRO A 29 10.24 -23.56 -17.78
N VAL A 30 10.79 -22.37 -17.77
CA VAL A 30 11.35 -21.74 -16.58
C VAL A 30 10.23 -20.97 -15.89
N ALA A 31 9.91 -21.35 -14.66
CA ALA A 31 8.94 -20.62 -13.86
C ALA A 31 9.46 -19.19 -13.63
N GLN A 32 8.71 -18.20 -14.05
CA GLN A 32 9.01 -16.80 -13.72
C GLN A 32 8.40 -16.49 -12.36
N GLY A 33 9.17 -15.80 -11.50
CA GLY A 33 8.66 -15.28 -10.24
C GLY A 33 7.69 -14.12 -10.49
N GLN A 34 6.70 -14.00 -9.61
CA GLN A 34 5.72 -12.91 -9.64
C GLN A 34 5.82 -12.11 -8.35
N PRO A 35 5.62 -10.76 -8.37
CA PRO A 35 5.47 -9.99 -7.16
C PRO A 35 4.28 -10.52 -6.34
N HIS A 36 4.41 -10.50 -5.02
CA HIS A 36 3.32 -10.86 -4.12
C HIS A 36 2.09 -9.97 -4.41
N VAL A 37 0.88 -10.51 -4.29
CA VAL A 37 -0.36 -9.80 -4.64
C VAL A 37 -0.54 -8.47 -3.90
N ILE A 38 -0.14 -8.39 -2.61
CA ILE A 38 -0.13 -7.13 -1.87
C ILE A 38 0.89 -6.16 -2.47
N GLN A 39 2.08 -6.64 -2.88
CA GLN A 39 3.08 -5.79 -3.51
C GLN A 39 2.58 -5.22 -4.84
N GLN A 40 1.84 -6.00 -5.63
CA GLN A 40 1.22 -5.49 -6.87
C GLN A 40 0.24 -4.34 -6.60
N VAL A 41 -0.53 -4.39 -5.50
CA VAL A 41 -1.41 -3.29 -5.09
C VAL A 41 -0.61 -2.07 -4.61
N ILE A 42 0.46 -2.30 -3.83
CA ILE A 42 1.36 -1.22 -3.39
C ILE A 42 2.01 -0.54 -4.59
N ASP A 43 2.55 -1.31 -5.55
CA ASP A 43 3.19 -0.77 -6.75
C ASP A 43 2.21 0.08 -7.58
N GLN A 44 0.96 -0.37 -7.77
CA GLN A 44 -0.09 0.42 -8.43
C GLN A 44 -0.38 1.74 -7.71
N LEU A 45 -0.40 1.75 -6.37
CA LEU A 45 -0.58 2.97 -5.59
C LEU A 45 0.65 3.89 -5.70
N VAL A 46 1.85 3.33 -5.62
CA VAL A 46 3.11 4.09 -5.75
C VAL A 46 3.20 4.76 -7.12
N ASP A 47 2.93 4.03 -8.19
CA ASP A 47 2.94 4.56 -9.55
C ASP A 47 1.91 5.70 -9.70
N LEU A 48 0.67 5.47 -9.24
CA LEU A 48 -0.39 6.48 -9.29
C LEU A 48 0.00 7.78 -8.56
N PHE A 49 0.49 7.67 -7.32
CA PHE A 49 0.85 8.84 -6.53
C PHE A 49 2.09 9.54 -7.07
N THR A 50 3.06 8.79 -7.60
CA THR A 50 4.23 9.35 -8.27
C THR A 50 3.82 10.18 -9.50
N ASP A 51 2.89 9.67 -10.31
CA ASP A 51 2.32 10.40 -11.45
C ASP A 51 1.56 11.67 -11.01
N MET A 52 0.99 11.69 -9.80
CA MET A 52 0.38 12.88 -9.19
C MET A 52 1.40 13.83 -8.55
N GLY A 53 2.69 13.54 -8.62
CA GLY A 53 3.79 14.35 -8.09
C GLY A 53 4.02 14.18 -6.59
N TYR A 54 3.70 13.01 -6.02
CA TYR A 54 4.05 12.68 -4.65
C TYR A 54 5.44 12.04 -4.58
N GLU A 55 6.18 12.37 -3.52
CA GLU A 55 7.43 11.73 -3.17
C GLU A 55 7.16 10.44 -2.37
N VAL A 56 7.93 9.39 -2.65
CA VAL A 56 7.85 8.13 -1.90
C VAL A 56 8.85 8.17 -0.76
N ALA A 57 8.35 8.20 0.47
CA ALA A 57 9.14 8.24 1.69
C ALA A 57 9.12 6.87 2.39
N VAL A 58 10.26 6.20 2.42
CA VAL A 58 10.42 4.90 3.09
C VAL A 58 11.04 5.12 4.46
N GLY A 59 10.41 4.56 5.51
CA GLY A 59 10.87 4.64 6.89
C GLY A 59 11.16 3.27 7.49
N ASP A 60 11.88 3.28 8.61
CA ASP A 60 12.22 2.07 9.35
C ASP A 60 10.99 1.45 10.02
N GLU A 61 10.97 0.12 10.13
CA GLU A 61 9.90 -0.62 10.79
C GLU A 61 10.02 -0.54 12.32
N VAL A 62 11.23 -0.33 12.83
CA VAL A 62 11.52 -0.07 14.24
C VAL A 62 11.61 1.43 14.45
N GLU A 63 10.73 1.99 15.28
CA GLU A 63 10.53 3.44 15.39
C GLU A 63 10.61 3.92 16.84
N GLU A 64 10.92 5.18 17.01
CA GLU A 64 10.84 5.86 18.28
C GLU A 64 9.40 6.21 18.66
N GLU A 65 9.04 6.01 19.93
CA GLU A 65 7.70 6.33 20.46
C GLU A 65 7.28 7.77 20.18
N VAL A 66 8.22 8.70 20.18
CA VAL A 66 7.97 10.12 19.93
C VAL A 66 7.42 10.37 18.53
N TYR A 67 7.93 9.67 17.51
CA TYR A 67 7.42 9.78 16.14
C TYR A 67 6.16 8.97 15.90
N ASN A 68 6.06 7.79 16.54
CA ASN A 68 4.89 6.93 16.34
C ASN A 68 3.64 7.46 17.04
N PHE A 69 3.79 8.28 18.10
CA PHE A 69 2.67 8.78 18.89
C PHE A 69 2.71 10.27 19.17
N GLU A 70 3.75 10.79 19.85
CA GLU A 70 3.73 12.14 20.39
C GLU A 70 3.59 13.20 19.30
N LYS A 71 4.43 13.12 18.25
CA LYS A 71 4.36 14.05 17.09
C LYS A 71 3.10 13.91 16.25
N LEU A 72 2.34 12.85 16.47
CA LEU A 72 1.04 12.63 15.85
C LEU A 72 -0.13 13.02 16.77
N ASN A 73 0.12 13.92 17.72
CA ASN A 73 -0.87 14.42 18.68
C ASN A 73 -1.45 13.34 19.61
N LEU A 74 -0.66 12.31 19.90
CA LEU A 74 -0.96 11.21 20.82
C LEU A 74 0.02 11.27 22.03
N PRO A 75 -0.19 12.17 23.01
CA PRO A 75 0.64 12.23 24.21
C PRO A 75 0.49 10.97 25.07
N LYS A 76 1.41 10.78 26.04
CA LYS A 76 1.47 9.54 26.85
C LYS A 76 0.16 9.18 27.56
N ASP A 77 -0.60 10.19 27.94
CA ASP A 77 -1.86 10.03 28.67
C ASP A 77 -3.09 9.97 27.76
N HIS A 78 -2.90 9.93 26.42
CA HIS A 78 -4.03 9.97 25.51
C HIS A 78 -4.74 8.61 25.43
N PRO A 79 -6.09 8.55 25.64
CA PRO A 79 -6.81 7.29 25.68
C PRO A 79 -6.71 6.45 24.39
N ALA A 80 -6.52 7.08 23.23
CA ALA A 80 -6.38 6.38 21.97
C ALA A 80 -5.07 5.56 21.86
N ARG A 81 -4.08 5.78 22.75
CA ARG A 81 -2.86 4.94 22.79
C ARG A 81 -3.15 3.54 23.34
N ASP A 82 -4.05 3.44 24.31
CA ASP A 82 -4.44 2.16 24.91
C ASP A 82 -5.18 1.25 23.92
N MET A 83 -5.74 1.82 22.87
CA MET A 83 -6.43 1.09 21.78
C MET A 83 -5.47 0.49 20.75
N GLN A 84 -4.21 0.85 20.80
CA GLN A 84 -3.17 0.37 19.89
C GLN A 84 -2.28 -0.62 20.63
N ASP A 85 -2.60 -1.89 20.55
CA ASP A 85 -1.72 -2.94 21.04
C ASP A 85 -0.39 -2.88 20.28
N THR A 86 0.65 -2.43 20.97
CA THR A 86 1.96 -2.09 20.38
C THR A 86 3.02 -3.11 20.79
N PHE A 87 3.85 -3.54 19.85
CA PHE A 87 5.06 -4.32 20.14
C PHE A 87 6.21 -3.39 20.50
N TYR A 88 6.54 -3.30 21.79
CA TYR A 88 7.70 -2.56 22.26
C TYR A 88 8.96 -3.42 22.25
N VAL A 89 10.05 -2.87 21.67
CA VAL A 89 11.39 -3.44 21.71
C VAL A 89 12.12 -3.01 23.00
N THR A 90 11.95 -1.73 23.35
CA THR A 90 12.39 -1.14 24.63
C THR A 90 11.27 -0.25 25.15
N HIS A 91 11.49 0.45 26.28
CA HIS A 91 10.51 1.39 26.84
C HIS A 91 10.18 2.61 25.93
N SER A 92 10.99 2.88 24.89
CA SER A 92 10.82 4.02 23.98
C SER A 92 10.99 3.69 22.50
N ILE A 93 11.31 2.42 22.19
CA ILE A 93 11.47 1.91 20.82
C ILE A 93 10.44 0.81 20.59
N LEU A 94 9.77 0.83 19.46
CA LEU A 94 8.67 -0.06 19.15
C LEU A 94 8.66 -0.48 17.67
N MET A 95 7.90 -1.51 17.34
CA MET A 95 7.51 -1.79 15.96
C MET A 95 6.40 -0.80 15.58
N ARG A 96 6.61 -0.03 14.50
CA ARG A 96 5.65 1.02 14.11
C ARG A 96 4.24 0.46 13.92
N THR A 97 3.26 1.13 14.47
CA THR A 97 1.84 0.75 14.37
C THR A 97 1.14 1.33 13.14
N GLN A 98 1.82 2.23 12.44
CA GLN A 98 1.38 2.97 11.26
C GLN A 98 2.61 3.52 10.51
N THR A 99 2.45 3.95 9.26
CA THR A 99 3.53 4.60 8.52
C THR A 99 3.59 6.12 8.71
N SER A 100 2.68 6.70 9.51
CA SER A 100 2.60 8.12 9.84
C SER A 100 3.87 8.74 10.47
N PRO A 101 4.77 8.01 11.16
CA PRO A 101 6.06 8.58 11.58
C PRO A 101 6.82 9.29 10.47
N MET A 102 6.72 8.79 9.23
CA MET A 102 7.35 9.43 8.08
C MET A 102 6.73 10.78 7.74
N GLN A 103 5.44 10.99 8.02
CA GLN A 103 4.81 12.30 7.84
C GLN A 103 5.48 13.36 8.72
N ALA A 104 5.71 13.08 10.00
CA ALA A 104 6.39 13.99 10.91
C ALA A 104 7.85 14.25 10.49
N ARG A 105 8.58 13.20 10.07
CA ARG A 105 9.97 13.32 9.59
C ARG A 105 10.07 14.16 8.33
N MET A 106 9.17 13.97 7.38
CA MET A 106 9.13 14.74 6.13
C MET A 106 8.76 16.20 6.38
N LEU A 107 7.82 16.48 7.29
CA LEU A 107 7.48 17.86 7.68
C LEU A 107 8.68 18.60 8.29
N GLU A 108 9.50 17.94 9.10
CA GLU A 108 10.71 18.54 9.72
C GLU A 108 11.82 18.85 8.72
N GLN A 109 11.87 18.12 7.61
CA GLN A 109 12.94 18.22 6.62
C GLN A 109 12.57 19.07 5.41
N HIS A 110 11.26 19.25 5.15
CA HIS A 110 10.78 19.89 3.92
C HIS A 110 10.98 21.40 3.95
N ASP A 111 11.52 21.91 2.84
CA ASP A 111 11.64 23.36 2.60
C ASP A 111 10.40 23.87 1.84
N PHE A 112 9.45 24.45 2.59
CA PHE A 112 8.22 24.98 2.04
C PHE A 112 8.42 26.18 1.07
N SER A 113 9.63 26.72 0.96
CA SER A 113 9.94 27.71 -0.09
C SER A 113 9.97 27.08 -1.50
N GLN A 114 10.18 25.77 -1.58
CA GLN A 114 10.21 25.02 -2.83
C GLN A 114 8.81 24.58 -3.30
N GLY A 115 7.78 24.75 -2.48
CA GLY A 115 6.41 24.40 -2.78
C GLY A 115 5.74 23.51 -1.70
N PRO A 116 4.54 22.97 -1.97
CA PRO A 116 3.85 22.10 -1.03
C PRO A 116 4.57 20.77 -0.88
N LEU A 117 4.58 20.22 0.34
CA LEU A 117 4.96 18.83 0.58
C LEU A 117 3.85 17.92 0.05
N LYS A 118 4.19 16.95 -0.78
CA LYS A 118 3.31 15.84 -1.20
C LYS A 118 4.10 14.54 -1.04
N MET A 119 3.66 13.66 -0.17
CA MET A 119 4.36 12.41 0.09
C MET A 119 3.43 11.25 0.30
N ILE A 120 3.91 10.04 -0.02
CA ILE A 120 3.34 8.77 0.42
C ILE A 120 4.40 7.95 1.15
N SER A 121 3.96 7.14 2.10
CA SER A 121 4.82 6.20 2.82
C SER A 121 4.21 4.80 2.79
N PRO A 122 4.63 3.93 1.86
CA PRO A 122 4.29 2.52 1.87
C PRO A 122 5.15 1.76 2.88
N GLY A 123 4.57 0.76 3.55
CA GLY A 123 5.36 -0.12 4.41
C GLY A 123 4.54 -1.04 5.30
N LYS A 124 5.24 -1.98 5.92
CA LYS A 124 4.68 -2.89 6.92
C LYS A 124 4.48 -2.17 8.24
N VAL A 125 3.43 -2.55 8.93
CA VAL A 125 3.07 -2.05 10.27
C VAL A 125 2.66 -3.22 11.15
N TYR A 126 2.70 -3.02 12.46
CA TYR A 126 2.59 -4.08 13.44
C TYR A 126 1.67 -3.68 14.58
N ARG A 127 0.71 -4.54 14.90
CA ARG A 127 -0.20 -4.38 16.06
C ARG A 127 -0.39 -5.71 16.75
N ARG A 128 -0.59 -5.70 18.07
CA ARG A 128 -0.79 -6.92 18.85
C ARG A 128 -2.20 -7.49 18.72
N ASP A 129 -2.80 -7.31 17.56
CA ASP A 129 -4.08 -7.89 17.24
C ASP A 129 -4.01 -9.43 17.22
N THR A 130 -5.09 -10.07 17.56
CA THR A 130 -5.23 -11.52 17.36
C THR A 130 -5.53 -11.77 15.89
N ASP A 131 -4.77 -12.71 15.29
CA ASP A 131 -4.96 -13.07 13.88
C ASP A 131 -6.31 -13.74 13.67
N ASP A 132 -7.13 -13.14 12.80
CA ASP A 132 -8.40 -13.70 12.33
C ASP A 132 -8.54 -13.52 10.81
N ALA A 133 -9.73 -13.73 10.25
CA ALA A 133 -9.94 -13.59 8.81
C ALA A 133 -9.80 -12.14 8.29
N THR A 134 -9.84 -11.15 9.16
CA THR A 134 -9.84 -9.71 8.82
C THR A 134 -8.73 -8.91 9.49
N HIS A 135 -8.06 -9.47 10.48
CA HIS A 135 -6.98 -8.85 11.23
C HIS A 135 -5.72 -9.73 11.21
N SER A 136 -4.57 -9.09 11.14
CA SER A 136 -3.26 -9.71 11.27
C SER A 136 -2.37 -8.82 12.12
N HIS A 137 -1.53 -9.45 12.95
CA HIS A 137 -0.52 -8.74 13.75
C HIS A 137 0.51 -7.99 12.90
N GLN A 138 0.63 -8.35 11.63
CA GLN A 138 1.44 -7.70 10.60
C GLN A 138 0.57 -7.44 9.38
N PHE A 139 0.59 -6.22 8.86
CA PHE A 139 -0.11 -5.85 7.63
C PHE A 139 0.61 -4.66 6.96
N HIS A 140 0.09 -4.17 5.84
CA HIS A 140 0.69 -3.05 5.12
C HIS A 140 -0.19 -1.82 5.19
N GLN A 141 0.46 -0.65 5.18
CA GLN A 141 -0.19 0.64 4.98
C GLN A 141 0.51 1.41 3.86
N VAL A 142 -0.26 2.23 3.17
CA VAL A 142 0.24 3.32 2.33
C VAL A 142 -0.43 4.58 2.85
N GLU A 143 0.30 5.39 3.58
CA GLU A 143 -0.20 6.67 4.05
C GLU A 143 0.30 7.79 3.16
N GLY A 144 -0.56 8.80 2.96
CA GLY A 144 -0.21 9.95 2.17
C GLY A 144 -0.53 11.25 2.90
N MET A 145 0.23 12.29 2.58
CA MET A 145 0.04 13.63 3.13
C MET A 145 0.34 14.70 2.08
N VAL A 146 -0.46 15.75 2.10
CA VAL A 146 -0.19 16.99 1.37
C VAL A 146 -0.28 18.15 2.36
N VAL A 147 0.77 18.99 2.40
CA VAL A 147 0.78 20.21 3.22
C VAL A 147 1.23 21.40 2.38
N GLY A 148 0.48 22.49 2.45
CA GLY A 148 0.74 23.72 1.69
C GLY A 148 -0.17 24.88 2.15
N LYS A 149 -0.07 26.05 1.51
CA LYS A 149 -0.79 27.26 1.93
C LYS A 149 -2.32 27.23 1.70
N HIS A 150 -2.80 26.46 0.71
CA HIS A 150 -4.21 26.49 0.27
C HIS A 150 -4.80 25.10 0.08
N VAL A 151 -4.37 24.16 0.90
CA VAL A 151 -4.86 22.77 0.84
C VAL A 151 -6.19 22.65 1.58
N THR A 152 -7.17 21.99 0.94
CA THR A 152 -8.55 21.93 1.43
C THR A 152 -9.09 20.49 1.52
N MET A 153 -10.21 20.30 2.20
CA MET A 153 -10.95 19.03 2.22
C MET A 153 -11.44 18.61 0.82
N ALA A 154 -11.65 19.57 -0.09
CA ALA A 154 -12.01 19.27 -1.48
C ALA A 154 -10.86 18.62 -2.24
N ASP A 155 -9.62 19.05 -1.98
CA ASP A 155 -8.41 18.45 -2.55
C ASP A 155 -8.22 17.01 -2.04
N LEU A 156 -8.45 16.78 -0.74
CA LEU A 156 -8.46 15.43 -0.17
C LEU A 156 -9.49 14.55 -0.89
N LYS A 157 -10.73 15.02 -1.00
CA LYS A 157 -11.79 14.25 -1.67
C LYS A 157 -11.44 13.94 -3.12
N GLY A 158 -10.93 14.91 -3.87
CA GLY A 158 -10.47 14.71 -5.25
C GLY A 158 -9.37 13.68 -5.37
N THR A 159 -8.38 13.73 -4.47
CA THR A 159 -7.29 12.74 -4.40
C THR A 159 -7.86 11.33 -4.17
N LEU A 160 -8.77 11.17 -3.22
CA LEU A 160 -9.38 9.87 -2.92
C LEU A 160 -10.27 9.35 -4.05
N GLU A 161 -10.93 10.23 -4.80
CA GLU A 161 -11.70 9.85 -6.00
C GLU A 161 -10.80 9.30 -7.10
N VAL A 162 -9.64 9.91 -7.33
CA VAL A 162 -8.63 9.40 -8.28
C VAL A 162 -8.14 8.01 -7.87
N VAL A 163 -7.81 7.81 -6.59
CA VAL A 163 -7.39 6.50 -6.06
C VAL A 163 -8.48 5.43 -6.26
N ALA A 164 -9.72 5.75 -5.89
CA ALA A 164 -10.83 4.81 -6.00
C ALA A 164 -11.09 4.39 -7.47
N GLN A 165 -11.05 5.35 -8.39
CA GLN A 165 -11.23 5.11 -9.82
C GLN A 165 -10.09 4.29 -10.42
N HIS A 166 -8.85 4.58 -10.05
CA HIS A 166 -7.69 3.83 -10.53
C HIS A 166 -7.70 2.37 -10.11
N LEU A 167 -8.07 2.08 -8.85
CA LEU A 167 -8.04 0.72 -8.32
C LEU A 167 -9.25 -0.14 -8.71
N PHE A 168 -10.43 0.47 -8.83
CA PHE A 168 -11.70 -0.25 -8.92
C PHE A 168 -12.59 0.17 -10.11
N GLY A 169 -12.18 1.18 -10.88
CA GLY A 169 -12.86 1.64 -12.11
C GLY A 169 -13.55 2.99 -12.01
N ASP A 170 -13.71 3.64 -13.18
CA ASP A 170 -14.07 5.07 -13.34
C ASP A 170 -15.45 5.47 -12.81
N GLN A 171 -16.35 4.50 -12.57
CA GLN A 171 -17.71 4.79 -12.14
C GLN A 171 -17.88 4.99 -10.63
N LEU A 172 -16.79 4.78 -9.86
CA LEU A 172 -16.86 4.82 -8.42
C LEU A 172 -16.83 6.26 -7.89
N LYS A 173 -17.60 6.48 -6.85
CA LYS A 173 -17.69 7.77 -6.13
C LYS A 173 -17.19 7.58 -4.71
N VAL A 174 -16.63 8.66 -4.16
CA VAL A 174 -16.20 8.72 -2.77
C VAL A 174 -17.23 9.51 -1.95
N ARG A 175 -17.56 8.97 -0.79
CA ARG A 175 -18.35 9.62 0.25
C ARG A 175 -17.51 9.75 1.51
N LEU A 176 -17.48 10.96 2.09
CA LEU A 176 -16.82 11.22 3.36
C LEU A 176 -17.86 11.22 4.48
N ARG A 177 -17.58 10.49 5.55
CA ARG A 177 -18.39 10.49 6.79
C ARG A 177 -17.55 11.07 7.93
N PRO A 178 -18.12 11.91 8.82
CA PRO A 178 -17.41 12.39 10.00
C PRO A 178 -16.86 11.24 10.85
N SER A 179 -15.63 11.40 11.32
CA SER A 179 -14.96 10.45 12.22
C SER A 179 -14.05 11.20 13.19
N TYR A 180 -13.29 10.51 14.00
CA TYR A 180 -12.31 11.08 14.91
C TYR A 180 -10.99 10.32 14.85
N PHE A 181 -9.90 11.08 14.55
CA PHE A 181 -8.52 10.63 14.70
C PHE A 181 -7.71 11.72 15.38
N PRO A 182 -6.81 11.38 16.33
CA PRO A 182 -6.07 12.40 17.10
C PRO A 182 -5.19 13.33 16.23
N PHE A 183 -4.72 12.83 15.10
CA PHE A 183 -3.78 13.51 14.19
C PHE A 183 -4.47 14.28 13.06
N THR A 184 -5.80 14.27 12.98
CA THR A 184 -6.57 15.02 11.97
C THR A 184 -7.76 15.76 12.59
N GLU A 185 -8.09 16.96 12.06
CA GLU A 185 -9.24 17.76 12.43
C GLU A 185 -9.64 18.72 11.27
N PRO A 186 -10.82 18.55 10.63
CA PRO A 186 -11.77 17.47 10.83
C PRO A 186 -11.24 16.12 10.32
N SER A 187 -11.70 15.05 10.98
CA SER A 187 -11.44 13.67 10.57
C SER A 187 -12.61 13.09 9.82
N VAL A 188 -12.34 12.23 8.87
CA VAL A 188 -13.35 11.54 8.06
C VAL A 188 -12.96 10.09 7.81
N GLU A 189 -13.96 9.25 7.69
CA GLU A 189 -13.87 7.95 7.03
C GLU A 189 -14.34 8.09 5.60
N ALA A 190 -13.61 7.49 4.67
CA ALA A 190 -13.98 7.49 3.26
C ALA A 190 -14.58 6.14 2.87
N ASP A 191 -15.77 6.21 2.31
CA ASP A 191 -16.45 5.10 1.66
C ASP A 191 -16.38 5.25 0.15
N ILE A 192 -16.21 4.14 -0.55
CA ILE A 192 -16.39 4.09 -2.01
C ILE A 192 -17.72 3.42 -2.37
N THR A 193 -18.29 3.78 -3.50
CA THR A 193 -19.40 3.03 -4.07
C THR A 193 -18.97 1.56 -4.21
N CYS A 194 -19.82 0.63 -3.80
CA CYS A 194 -19.52 -0.79 -3.92
C CYS A 194 -19.26 -1.16 -5.39
N PHE A 195 -18.05 -1.60 -5.70
CA PHE A 195 -17.63 -1.95 -7.05
C PHE A 195 -18.40 -3.15 -7.64
N ASN A 196 -18.90 -4.05 -6.78
CA ASN A 196 -19.64 -5.23 -7.21
C ASN A 196 -21.09 -4.93 -7.62
N CYS A 197 -21.79 -4.06 -6.87
CA CYS A 197 -23.22 -3.77 -7.11
C CYS A 197 -23.50 -2.35 -7.61
N LEU A 198 -22.45 -1.51 -7.76
CA LEU A 198 -22.53 -0.12 -8.20
C LEU A 198 -23.58 0.69 -7.42
N GLY A 199 -23.60 0.51 -6.11
CA GLY A 199 -24.49 1.24 -5.20
C GLY A 199 -25.87 0.63 -4.97
N LYS A 200 -26.23 -0.48 -5.64
CA LYS A 200 -27.56 -1.11 -5.53
C LYS A 200 -27.77 -1.91 -4.24
N GLY A 201 -26.68 -2.25 -3.54
CA GLY A 201 -26.69 -3.15 -2.39
C GLY A 201 -26.43 -4.62 -2.78
N CYS A 202 -25.52 -5.28 -2.04
CA CYS A 202 -25.22 -6.70 -2.17
C CYS A 202 -24.59 -7.24 -0.88
N ALA A 203 -24.28 -8.54 -0.83
CA ALA A 203 -23.68 -9.18 0.34
C ALA A 203 -22.32 -8.53 0.74
N ILE A 204 -21.48 -8.18 -0.24
CA ILE A 204 -20.16 -7.57 -0.02
C ILE A 204 -20.27 -6.24 0.75
N CYS A 205 -21.20 -5.38 0.35
CA CYS A 205 -21.44 -4.10 1.02
C CYS A 205 -22.53 -4.16 2.11
N LYS A 206 -22.94 -5.35 2.52
CA LYS A 206 -24.00 -5.57 3.52
C LYS A 206 -25.28 -4.77 3.18
N ASN A 207 -25.63 -4.74 1.89
CA ASN A 207 -26.78 -4.04 1.31
C ASN A 207 -26.77 -2.49 1.46
N THR A 208 -25.64 -1.90 1.86
CA THR A 208 -25.53 -0.43 1.99
C THR A 208 -25.24 0.29 0.67
N GLY A 209 -24.70 -0.41 -0.32
CA GLY A 209 -24.20 0.17 -1.57
C GLY A 209 -22.81 0.82 -1.44
N TRP A 210 -22.23 0.87 -0.23
CA TRP A 210 -20.95 1.52 0.07
C TRP A 210 -20.01 0.58 0.81
N ILE A 211 -18.71 0.75 0.60
CA ILE A 211 -17.66 0.01 1.30
C ILE A 211 -16.71 1.03 1.93
N GLU A 212 -16.51 0.96 3.24
CA GLU A 212 -15.51 1.72 3.95
C GLU A 212 -14.12 1.21 3.58
N VAL A 213 -13.22 2.13 3.21
CA VAL A 213 -11.90 1.77 2.70
C VAL A 213 -10.73 2.41 3.43
N LEU A 214 -10.92 3.60 4.04
CA LEU A 214 -9.81 4.31 4.67
C LEU A 214 -10.26 5.40 5.65
N GLY A 215 -9.35 5.78 6.55
CA GLY A 215 -9.44 7.00 7.37
C GLY A 215 -8.62 8.13 6.76
N ALA A 216 -9.12 9.37 6.88
CA ALA A 216 -8.47 10.57 6.37
C ALA A 216 -8.89 11.82 7.16
N GLY A 217 -8.31 12.96 6.84
CA GLY A 217 -8.72 14.24 7.40
C GLY A 217 -7.75 15.37 7.12
N MET A 218 -8.09 16.56 7.59
CA MET A 218 -7.13 17.67 7.58
C MET A 218 -6.12 17.46 8.70
N VAL A 219 -4.85 17.70 8.43
CA VAL A 219 -3.77 17.53 9.41
C VAL A 219 -4.02 18.42 10.62
N HIS A 220 -4.00 17.82 11.81
CA HIS A 220 -4.25 18.56 13.05
C HIS A 220 -3.16 19.64 13.25
N PRO A 221 -3.52 20.88 13.66
CA PRO A 221 -2.56 21.96 13.86
C PRO A 221 -1.39 21.61 14.80
N ASN A 222 -1.64 20.78 15.82
CA ASN A 222 -0.58 20.33 16.73
C ASN A 222 0.47 19.47 16.01
N VAL A 223 0.08 18.64 15.03
CA VAL A 223 1.04 17.82 14.26
C VAL A 223 1.98 18.72 13.46
N LEU A 224 1.44 19.74 12.79
CA LEU A 224 2.23 20.75 12.07
C LEU A 224 3.18 21.47 13.03
N LYS A 225 2.66 21.99 14.14
CA LYS A 225 3.42 22.74 15.14
C LYS A 225 4.56 21.92 15.77
N MET A 226 4.29 20.66 16.12
CA MET A 226 5.30 19.76 16.70
C MET A 226 6.38 19.35 15.71
N SER A 227 6.11 19.48 14.42
CA SER A 227 7.07 19.25 13.34
C SER A 227 7.71 20.55 12.82
N GLY A 228 7.51 21.69 13.52
CA GLY A 228 8.14 22.96 13.19
C GLY A 228 7.47 23.75 12.06
N VAL A 229 6.26 23.38 11.66
CA VAL A 229 5.49 24.06 10.61
C VAL A 229 4.44 24.97 11.26
N ASP A 230 4.34 26.21 10.78
CA ASP A 230 3.37 27.18 11.29
C ASP A 230 1.95 26.85 10.80
N PRO A 231 1.03 26.45 11.68
CA PRO A 231 -0.33 26.10 11.30
C PRO A 231 -1.21 27.30 10.89
N GLU A 232 -0.77 28.55 11.15
CA GLU A 232 -1.47 29.74 10.66
C GLU A 232 -1.15 30.02 9.18
N GLU A 233 -0.01 29.56 8.68
CA GLU A 233 0.42 29.73 7.29
C GLU A 233 0.15 28.50 6.43
N TYR A 234 0.26 27.31 7.00
CA TYR A 234 0.17 26.03 6.30
C TYR A 234 -0.93 25.14 6.85
N GLY A 235 -1.64 24.51 5.96
CA GLY A 235 -2.60 23.45 6.26
C GLY A 235 -2.37 22.25 5.35
N GLY A 236 -3.04 21.15 5.63
CA GLY A 236 -2.86 19.97 4.81
C GLY A 236 -3.90 18.90 5.07
N PHE A 237 -3.85 17.83 4.31
CA PHE A 237 -4.61 16.63 4.57
C PHE A 237 -3.70 15.41 4.64
N ALA A 238 -4.18 14.36 5.34
CA ALA A 238 -3.56 13.05 5.38
C ALA A 238 -4.61 11.95 5.22
N PHE A 239 -4.17 10.79 4.73
CA PHE A 239 -4.99 9.61 4.55
C PHE A 239 -4.16 8.34 4.75
N GLY A 240 -4.82 7.25 5.16
CA GLY A 240 -4.16 5.95 5.35
C GLY A 240 -4.91 4.84 4.63
N LEU A 241 -4.25 4.19 3.66
CA LEU A 241 -4.75 3.09 2.86
C LEU A 241 -4.22 1.76 3.40
N GLY A 242 -5.06 0.72 3.45
CA GLY A 242 -4.66 -0.66 3.77
C GLY A 242 -4.57 -1.51 2.50
N PRO A 243 -3.39 -1.67 1.86
CA PRO A 243 -3.24 -2.46 0.64
C PRO A 243 -3.74 -3.89 0.76
N ASP A 244 -3.59 -4.51 1.93
CA ASP A 244 -4.13 -5.85 2.22
C ASP A 244 -5.65 -5.86 2.05
N ARG A 245 -6.35 -4.86 2.60
CA ARG A 245 -7.80 -4.73 2.48
C ARG A 245 -8.22 -4.51 1.03
N PHE A 246 -7.46 -3.70 0.29
CA PHE A 246 -7.70 -3.49 -1.14
C PHE A 246 -7.46 -4.77 -1.95
N ALA A 247 -6.40 -5.52 -1.64
CA ALA A 247 -6.13 -6.80 -2.28
C ALA A 247 -7.25 -7.81 -2.01
N MET A 248 -7.70 -7.93 -0.76
CA MET A 248 -8.85 -8.78 -0.40
C MET A 248 -10.09 -8.43 -1.23
N LEU A 249 -10.44 -7.15 -1.30
CA LEU A 249 -11.61 -6.67 -2.03
C LEU A 249 -11.47 -6.87 -3.55
N LYS A 250 -10.30 -6.56 -4.12
CA LYS A 250 -10.04 -6.61 -5.56
C LYS A 250 -10.01 -8.04 -6.10
N TYR A 251 -9.42 -8.94 -5.34
CA TYR A 251 -9.19 -10.33 -5.78
C TYR A 251 -10.15 -11.34 -5.13
N GLY A 252 -11.07 -10.88 -4.27
CA GLY A 252 -12.06 -11.74 -3.63
C GLY A 252 -11.48 -12.71 -2.59
N VAL A 253 -10.40 -12.30 -1.91
CA VAL A 253 -9.78 -13.08 -0.83
C VAL A 253 -10.59 -12.85 0.45
N GLU A 254 -11.06 -13.93 1.06
CA GLU A 254 -11.94 -13.85 2.24
C GLU A 254 -11.17 -13.84 3.57
N ASP A 255 -9.94 -14.35 3.57
CA ASP A 255 -9.11 -14.49 4.77
C ASP A 255 -7.73 -13.84 4.55
N ILE A 256 -7.41 -12.80 5.35
CA ILE A 256 -6.14 -12.07 5.25
C ILE A 256 -4.92 -12.97 5.51
N ARG A 257 -5.08 -14.03 6.29
CA ARG A 257 -3.99 -14.96 6.64
C ARG A 257 -3.44 -15.70 5.42
N ASP A 258 -4.25 -15.88 4.38
CA ASP A 258 -3.82 -16.54 3.14
C ASP A 258 -2.67 -15.78 2.45
N PHE A 259 -2.59 -14.47 2.60
CA PHE A 259 -1.48 -13.66 2.10
C PHE A 259 -0.15 -13.96 2.79
N TYR A 260 -0.18 -14.45 4.04
CA TYR A 260 1.01 -14.59 4.89
C TYR A 260 1.43 -16.05 5.12
N GLN A 261 0.64 -17.03 4.69
CA GLN A 261 0.95 -18.46 4.84
C GLN A 261 2.01 -18.95 3.84
N ASN A 262 2.34 -18.17 2.82
CA ASN A 262 3.30 -18.51 1.76
C ASN A 262 2.93 -19.80 1.00
N ASP A 263 1.64 -20.11 0.83
CA ASP A 263 1.19 -21.24 0.03
C ASP A 263 1.30 -20.89 -1.46
N VAL A 264 2.20 -21.58 -2.17
CA VAL A 264 2.45 -21.36 -3.61
C VAL A 264 1.17 -21.54 -4.45
N ARG A 265 0.26 -22.45 -4.06
CA ARG A 265 -1.01 -22.66 -4.77
C ARG A 265 -1.94 -21.46 -4.68
N PHE A 266 -1.86 -20.72 -3.56
CA PHE A 266 -2.58 -19.46 -3.39
C PHE A 266 -1.88 -18.34 -4.17
N LEU A 267 -0.57 -18.19 -4.02
CA LEU A 267 0.20 -17.09 -4.63
C LEU A 267 0.16 -17.11 -6.15
N THR A 268 0.20 -18.28 -6.79
CA THR A 268 0.16 -18.41 -8.26
C THR A 268 -1.20 -18.10 -8.90
N GLN A 269 -2.28 -17.92 -8.10
CA GLN A 269 -3.59 -17.51 -8.61
C GLN A 269 -3.63 -16.06 -9.12
N PHE A 270 -2.69 -15.24 -8.68
CA PHE A 270 -2.61 -13.81 -8.99
C PHE A 270 -1.60 -13.48 -10.10
N ASP A 271 -1.07 -14.51 -10.77
CA ASP A 271 -0.18 -14.32 -11.90
C ASP A 271 -0.92 -13.55 -12.99
N GLN A 272 -0.44 -12.35 -13.29
CA GLN A 272 -0.92 -11.60 -14.44
C GLN A 272 -0.43 -12.34 -15.68
N LYS A 273 -1.31 -13.10 -16.31
CA LYS A 273 -1.07 -13.56 -17.68
C LYS A 273 -1.11 -12.33 -18.55
N GLY A 274 0.09 -11.86 -18.98
CA GLY A 274 0.25 -10.81 -19.96
C GLY A 274 -0.49 -11.09 -21.27
#